data_ced15a9d58c27706b5605ec9a77b87f1
#
_entry.id   ced15a9d58c27706b5605ec9a77b87f1
#
_cell.length_a   1.000
_cell.length_b   1.000
_cell.length_c   1.000
_cell.angle_alpha   90.00
_cell.angle_beta   90.00
_cell.angle_gamma   90.00
#
_symmetry.space_group_name_H-M   'P 1'
#
loop_
_entity.id
_entity.type
_entity.pdbx_description
1 polymer ?
#
loop_
_entity_poly.entity_id
_entity_poly.type
_entity_poly.pdbx_seq_one_letter_code
_entity_poly.pdbx_strand_id
1 'polypeptide(L)'
;MILVILIILILYVNKILQYRFGWNKNIVTNRSAYPNVSVVVSIRNESHNISQLINSLRSQVYPIENLEFILINDHSTDATLSILENSDLENLKVIDMPVGIFGKKNAINFAIPNAKGDIILLSDADCLFDSYWIRTMVGYFRNDSVKLVSGPVVIKEKKGFFQKIQSLEFISLIASGAGAIGSNDAIFCNGANMAYKKDVFLEINDYEHETSVSGDDVFLLHRVKREYPKSIVFAKHKSAIVTTNSIDSLKSFLNQRIRWTSKSSEYKDTSTIYTSFLVMFTNLSLLTLFFTLLFNNNYIFYFTLFYLIKFLIDYLFLSPALDFFERHDLKKWIFVFELFYSFYVILIIILSFTRKFEWKGRIHNK
;
A
#
# COMPACT_ATOMS: atom_id res chain seq x y z
N MET A 1 -10.24 13.94 -31.68
CA MET A 1 -9.42 12.93 -31.01
C MET A 1 -8.16 13.55 -30.37
N ILE A 2 -7.22 14.12 -31.15
CA ILE A 2 -5.94 14.64 -30.62
C ILE A 2 -6.11 15.68 -29.52
N LEU A 3 -7.03 16.65 -29.67
CA LEU A 3 -7.28 17.65 -28.62
C LEU A 3 -7.67 17.03 -27.28
N VAL A 4 -8.54 16.01 -27.27
CA VAL A 4 -8.96 15.30 -26.04
C VAL A 4 -7.75 14.59 -25.41
N ILE A 5 -6.94 13.92 -26.21
CA ILE A 5 -5.71 13.22 -25.78
C ILE A 5 -4.72 14.20 -25.13
N LEU A 6 -4.55 15.40 -25.72
CA LEU A 6 -3.68 16.44 -25.16
C LEU A 6 -4.22 17.00 -23.83
N ILE A 7 -5.53 17.20 -23.72
CA ILE A 7 -6.16 17.62 -22.44
C ILE A 7 -5.90 16.58 -21.36
N ILE A 8 -6.10 15.29 -21.66
CA ILE A 8 -5.84 14.19 -20.72
C ILE A 8 -4.37 14.21 -20.26
N LEU A 9 -3.43 14.39 -21.20
CA LEU A 9 -2.01 14.47 -20.87
C LEU A 9 -1.69 15.65 -19.95
N ILE A 10 -2.25 16.84 -20.23
CA ILE A 10 -2.06 18.02 -19.37
C ILE A 10 -2.59 17.76 -17.96
N LEU A 11 -3.78 17.20 -17.83
CA LEU A 11 -4.36 16.85 -16.52
C LEU A 11 -3.49 15.84 -15.78
N TYR A 12 -2.96 14.82 -16.49
CA TYR A 12 -2.05 13.83 -15.93
C TYR A 12 -0.75 14.47 -15.42
N VAL A 13 -0.10 15.28 -16.25
CA VAL A 13 1.14 15.99 -15.88
C VAL A 13 0.91 16.84 -14.63
N ASN A 14 -0.19 17.61 -14.58
CA ASN A 14 -0.52 18.41 -13.39
C ASN A 14 -0.73 17.55 -12.14
N LYS A 15 -1.41 16.40 -12.26
CA LYS A 15 -1.62 15.48 -11.12
C LYS A 15 -0.30 14.89 -10.63
N ILE A 16 0.56 14.45 -11.54
CA ILE A 16 1.89 13.89 -11.16
C ILE A 16 2.79 14.95 -10.55
N LEU A 17 2.77 16.19 -11.06
CA LEU A 17 3.48 17.31 -10.43
C LEU A 17 2.96 17.58 -9.01
N GLN A 18 1.65 17.57 -8.79
CA GLN A 18 1.06 17.68 -7.45
C GLN A 18 1.60 16.61 -6.52
N TYR A 19 1.66 15.33 -6.97
CA TYR A 19 2.18 14.24 -6.17
C TYR A 19 3.69 14.35 -5.92
N ARG A 20 4.46 14.84 -6.90
CA ARG A 20 5.89 15.14 -6.72
C ARG A 20 6.11 16.20 -5.63
N PHE A 21 5.33 17.29 -5.64
CA PHE A 21 5.39 18.30 -4.59
C PHE A 21 5.00 17.72 -3.22
N GLY A 22 3.95 16.89 -3.19
CA GLY A 22 3.54 16.17 -1.98
C GLY A 22 4.61 15.23 -1.45
N TRP A 23 5.28 14.45 -2.32
CA TRP A 23 6.40 13.59 -1.96
C TRP A 23 7.56 14.36 -1.28
N ASN A 24 7.81 15.58 -1.68
CA ASN A 24 8.90 16.40 -1.13
C ASN A 24 8.57 17.04 0.21
N LYS A 25 7.31 17.00 0.67
CA LYS A 25 6.97 17.46 2.02
C LYS A 25 7.56 16.53 3.07
N ASN A 26 8.43 17.09 3.92
CA ASN A 26 8.97 16.39 5.06
C ASN A 26 8.18 16.79 6.30
N ILE A 27 7.56 15.81 6.94
CA ILE A 27 6.96 15.99 8.26
C ILE A 27 7.96 15.45 9.27
N VAL A 28 8.36 16.31 10.20
CA VAL A 28 9.34 15.92 11.22
C VAL A 28 8.68 15.02 12.24
N THR A 29 9.28 13.85 12.45
CA THR A 29 8.90 12.95 13.54
C THR A 29 9.65 13.31 14.81
N ASN A 30 8.99 13.23 15.96
CA ASN A 30 9.65 13.37 17.26
C ASN A 30 9.62 12.03 18.01
N ARG A 31 10.79 11.48 18.25
CA ARG A 31 10.98 10.15 18.83
C ARG A 31 11.10 10.14 20.36
N SER A 32 10.83 11.23 21.06
CA SER A 32 11.00 11.33 22.53
C SER A 32 9.77 10.88 23.33
N ALA A 33 8.61 10.72 22.71
CA ALA A 33 7.42 10.22 23.38
C ALA A 33 7.27 8.70 23.13
N TYR A 34 6.81 8.00 24.16
CA TYR A 34 6.56 6.56 24.12
C TYR A 34 5.10 6.28 24.53
N PRO A 35 4.10 6.60 23.64
CA PRO A 35 2.71 6.23 23.92
C PRO A 35 2.54 4.71 24.01
N ASN A 36 1.41 4.27 24.58
CA ASN A 36 1.07 2.84 24.54
C ASN A 36 0.76 2.39 23.12
N VAL A 37 1.36 1.29 22.69
CA VAL A 37 1.28 0.78 21.31
C VAL A 37 0.86 -0.67 21.30
N SER A 38 -0.11 -0.99 20.45
CA SER A 38 -0.43 -2.35 20.08
C SER A 38 -0.05 -2.62 18.63
N VAL A 39 0.90 -3.53 18.41
CA VAL A 39 1.23 -4.03 17.05
C VAL A 39 0.29 -5.19 16.76
N VAL A 40 -0.52 -5.05 15.71
CA VAL A 40 -1.56 -6.03 15.34
C VAL A 40 -1.24 -6.64 13.98
N VAL A 41 -1.14 -7.97 13.93
CA VAL A 41 -0.86 -8.73 12.70
C VAL A 41 -1.86 -9.87 12.56
N SER A 42 -2.62 -9.88 11.47
CA SER A 42 -3.47 -11.02 11.10
C SER A 42 -2.68 -12.02 10.26
N ILE A 43 -2.72 -13.29 10.64
CA ILE A 43 -1.84 -14.34 10.15
C ILE A 43 -2.68 -15.53 9.68
N ARG A 44 -2.38 -16.03 8.46
CA ARG A 44 -2.95 -17.25 7.94
C ARG A 44 -1.96 -17.99 7.05
N ASN A 45 -1.60 -19.23 7.45
CA ASN A 45 -0.69 -20.10 6.70
C ASN A 45 0.63 -19.40 6.35
N GLU A 46 1.34 -18.95 7.41
CA GLU A 46 2.60 -18.20 7.31
C GLU A 46 3.75 -18.87 8.09
N SER A 47 3.67 -20.18 8.31
CA SER A 47 4.68 -20.94 9.09
C SER A 47 6.13 -20.64 8.67
N HIS A 48 6.35 -20.34 7.39
CA HIS A 48 7.68 -20.00 6.85
C HIS A 48 8.17 -18.59 7.25
N ASN A 49 7.26 -17.66 7.56
CA ASN A 49 7.58 -16.26 7.83
C ASN A 49 7.55 -15.94 9.33
N ILE A 50 6.83 -16.72 10.14
CA ILE A 50 6.55 -16.39 11.56
C ILE A 50 7.83 -16.21 12.38
N SER A 51 8.82 -17.07 12.25
CA SER A 51 10.07 -16.96 13.02
C SER A 51 10.82 -15.65 12.69
N GLN A 52 10.80 -15.21 11.42
CA GLN A 52 11.42 -13.95 11.01
C GLN A 52 10.60 -12.75 11.53
N LEU A 53 9.28 -12.81 11.48
CA LEU A 53 8.39 -11.80 12.05
C LEU A 53 8.65 -11.64 13.55
N ILE A 54 8.64 -12.72 14.33
CA ILE A 54 8.88 -12.70 15.78
C ILE A 54 10.25 -12.08 16.09
N ASN A 55 11.30 -12.47 15.39
CA ASN A 55 12.63 -11.91 15.57
C ASN A 55 12.67 -10.41 15.25
N SER A 56 11.97 -9.98 14.22
CA SER A 56 11.86 -8.56 13.83
C SER A 56 11.09 -7.74 14.86
N LEU A 57 10.05 -8.31 15.47
CA LEU A 57 9.29 -7.69 16.57
C LEU A 57 10.12 -7.64 17.87
N ARG A 58 10.85 -8.72 18.20
CA ARG A 58 11.73 -8.78 19.38
C ARG A 58 12.85 -7.74 19.32
N SER A 59 13.33 -7.40 18.12
CA SER A 59 14.41 -6.42 17.93
C SER A 59 13.98 -4.97 18.07
N GLN A 60 12.70 -4.69 18.34
CA GLN A 60 12.21 -3.31 18.42
C GLN A 60 12.76 -2.56 19.63
N VAL A 61 13.32 -1.38 19.39
CA VAL A 61 13.80 -0.46 20.44
C VAL A 61 12.64 0.43 20.91
N TYR A 62 11.86 -0.10 21.86
CA TYR A 62 10.71 0.57 22.45
C TYR A 62 10.55 0.11 23.91
N PRO A 63 10.09 0.97 24.87
CA PRO A 63 9.83 0.54 26.25
C PRO A 63 8.79 -0.60 26.27
N ILE A 64 9.16 -1.71 26.88
CA ILE A 64 8.33 -2.92 26.84
C ILE A 64 7.03 -2.74 27.60
N GLU A 65 7.02 -1.92 28.65
CA GLU A 65 5.84 -1.57 29.43
C GLU A 65 4.77 -0.82 28.63
N ASN A 66 5.17 -0.19 27.52
CA ASN A 66 4.29 0.57 26.63
C ASN A 66 3.96 -0.19 25.33
N LEU A 67 4.33 -1.47 25.24
CA LEU A 67 4.23 -2.25 24.00
C LEU A 67 3.51 -3.56 24.21
N GLU A 68 2.56 -3.88 23.34
CA GLU A 68 2.01 -5.24 23.21
C GLU A 68 2.02 -5.69 21.74
N PHE A 69 2.13 -7.00 21.54
CA PHE A 69 2.02 -7.65 20.26
C PHE A 69 0.76 -8.50 20.23
N ILE A 70 -0.12 -8.27 19.27
CA ILE A 70 -1.36 -9.04 19.07
C ILE A 70 -1.24 -9.76 17.72
N LEU A 71 -0.93 -11.06 17.78
CA LEU A 71 -0.81 -11.92 16.61
C LEU A 71 -2.04 -12.79 16.49
N ILE A 72 -2.80 -12.63 15.39
CA ILE A 72 -4.13 -13.21 15.25
C ILE A 72 -4.08 -14.33 14.21
N ASN A 73 -4.33 -15.56 14.64
CA ASN A 73 -4.45 -16.71 13.75
C ASN A 73 -5.83 -16.73 13.09
N ASP A 74 -5.90 -16.49 11.77
CA ASP A 74 -7.13 -16.64 10.97
C ASP A 74 -7.25 -18.06 10.42
N HIS A 75 -7.44 -19.05 11.28
CA HIS A 75 -7.67 -20.46 10.92
C HIS A 75 -6.54 -21.02 10.02
N SER A 76 -5.30 -20.91 10.45
CA SER A 76 -4.18 -21.55 9.75
C SER A 76 -4.30 -23.09 9.82
N THR A 77 -3.91 -23.74 8.75
CA THR A 77 -3.94 -25.21 8.62
C THR A 77 -2.53 -25.83 8.61
N ASP A 78 -1.52 -24.98 8.68
CA ASP A 78 -0.10 -25.34 8.78
C ASP A 78 0.41 -25.16 10.22
N ALA A 79 1.72 -25.21 10.43
CA ALA A 79 2.34 -25.06 11.75
C ALA A 79 2.30 -23.63 12.33
N THR A 80 1.61 -22.66 11.69
CA THR A 80 1.60 -21.25 12.10
C THR A 80 1.16 -21.09 13.56
N LEU A 81 0.02 -21.65 13.97
CA LEU A 81 -0.51 -21.48 15.32
C LEU A 81 0.44 -22.06 16.36
N SER A 82 0.95 -23.28 16.15
CA SER A 82 1.86 -23.92 17.09
C SER A 82 3.17 -23.15 17.27
N ILE A 83 3.69 -22.50 16.22
CA ILE A 83 4.88 -21.65 16.34
C ILE A 83 4.58 -20.39 17.15
N LEU A 84 3.38 -19.79 16.97
CA LEU A 84 2.97 -18.60 17.73
C LEU A 84 2.81 -18.92 19.23
N GLU A 85 2.14 -20.03 19.57
CA GLU A 85 1.88 -20.43 20.96
C GLU A 85 3.17 -20.82 21.70
N ASN A 86 4.16 -21.32 21.00
CA ASN A 86 5.47 -21.67 21.57
C ASN A 86 6.48 -20.51 21.52
N SER A 87 6.04 -19.30 21.15
CA SER A 87 6.92 -18.12 21.09
C SER A 87 7.16 -17.54 22.48
N ASP A 88 8.41 -17.18 22.73
CA ASP A 88 8.89 -16.47 23.93
C ASP A 88 8.94 -14.94 23.75
N LEU A 89 8.18 -14.39 22.78
CA LEU A 89 8.11 -12.94 22.57
C LEU A 89 7.38 -12.30 23.77
N GLU A 90 8.05 -11.37 24.44
CA GLU A 90 7.50 -10.65 25.59
C GLU A 90 6.28 -9.80 25.17
N ASN A 91 5.27 -9.74 26.05
CA ASN A 91 3.99 -9.05 25.80
C ASN A 91 3.23 -9.52 24.54
N LEU A 92 3.49 -10.76 24.12
CA LEU A 92 2.73 -11.39 23.04
C LEU A 92 1.35 -11.86 23.54
N LYS A 93 0.33 -11.49 22.77
CA LYS A 93 -1.02 -12.04 22.86
C LYS A 93 -1.34 -12.76 21.55
N VAL A 94 -1.46 -14.07 21.61
CA VAL A 94 -1.95 -14.87 20.47
C VAL A 94 -3.47 -14.95 20.57
N ILE A 95 -4.17 -14.66 19.47
CA ILE A 95 -5.61 -14.79 19.33
C ILE A 95 -5.90 -15.82 18.25
N ASP A 96 -6.58 -16.90 18.59
CA ASP A 96 -7.15 -17.81 17.61
C ASP A 96 -8.58 -17.38 17.30
N MET A 97 -8.88 -17.15 16.01
CA MET A 97 -10.18 -16.58 15.62
C MET A 97 -11.30 -17.59 15.81
N PRO A 98 -12.45 -17.15 16.36
CA PRO A 98 -13.62 -18.01 16.55
C PRO A 98 -14.10 -18.58 15.20
N VAL A 99 -14.60 -19.84 15.25
CA VAL A 99 -15.20 -20.49 14.08
C VAL A 99 -16.33 -19.62 13.51
N GLY A 100 -16.35 -19.45 12.19
CA GLY A 100 -17.36 -18.64 11.50
C GLY A 100 -16.94 -17.19 11.24
N ILE A 101 -15.86 -16.69 11.87
CA ILE A 101 -15.35 -15.33 11.65
C ILE A 101 -14.00 -15.43 10.92
N PHE A 102 -13.96 -15.01 9.64
CA PHE A 102 -12.81 -15.19 8.78
C PHE A 102 -12.32 -13.89 8.17
N GLY A 103 -11.02 -13.84 7.85
CA GLY A 103 -10.40 -12.80 7.05
C GLY A 103 -9.74 -11.68 7.86
N LYS A 104 -8.72 -11.05 7.26
CA LYS A 104 -7.88 -10.03 7.90
C LYS A 104 -8.70 -8.90 8.53
N LYS A 105 -9.71 -8.38 7.83
CA LYS A 105 -10.59 -7.31 8.31
C LYS A 105 -11.27 -7.70 9.62
N ASN A 106 -11.91 -8.88 9.66
CA ASN A 106 -12.62 -9.36 10.85
C ASN A 106 -11.65 -9.65 11.99
N ALA A 107 -10.46 -10.17 11.70
CA ALA A 107 -9.42 -10.40 12.70
C ALA A 107 -8.98 -9.09 13.38
N ILE A 108 -8.73 -8.04 12.58
CA ILE A 108 -8.36 -6.71 13.06
C ILE A 108 -9.49 -6.14 13.93
N ASN A 109 -10.73 -6.20 13.45
CA ASN A 109 -11.90 -5.70 14.18
C ASN A 109 -12.14 -6.39 15.52
N PHE A 110 -11.87 -7.69 15.55
CA PHE A 110 -11.98 -8.49 16.77
C PHE A 110 -10.92 -8.11 17.81
N ALA A 111 -9.71 -7.81 17.35
CA ALA A 111 -8.57 -7.55 18.23
C ALA A 111 -8.52 -6.13 18.79
N ILE A 112 -8.80 -5.11 17.98
CA ILE A 112 -8.58 -3.70 18.35
C ILE A 112 -9.38 -3.23 19.57
N PRO A 113 -10.65 -3.57 19.77
CA PRO A 113 -11.39 -3.15 20.96
C PRO A 113 -10.69 -3.53 22.26
N ASN A 114 -10.02 -4.68 22.27
CA ASN A 114 -9.32 -5.25 23.43
C ASN A 114 -7.81 -4.95 23.46
N ALA A 115 -7.30 -4.17 22.52
CA ALA A 115 -5.92 -3.71 22.51
C ALA A 115 -5.68 -2.68 23.62
N LYS A 116 -4.50 -2.69 24.25
CA LYS A 116 -4.14 -1.75 25.34
C LYS A 116 -3.54 -0.45 24.82
N GLY A 117 -3.00 -0.49 23.59
CA GLY A 117 -2.33 0.66 22.99
C GLY A 117 -3.30 1.77 22.60
N ASP A 118 -2.86 3.02 22.82
CA ASP A 118 -3.55 4.22 22.34
C ASP A 118 -3.35 4.38 20.82
N ILE A 119 -2.24 3.80 20.31
CA ILE A 119 -1.90 3.74 18.91
C ILE A 119 -1.85 2.28 18.46
N ILE A 120 -2.52 2.01 17.35
CA ILE A 120 -2.51 0.71 16.69
C ILE A 120 -1.54 0.77 15.52
N LEU A 121 -0.57 -0.13 15.46
CA LEU A 121 0.28 -0.39 14.30
C LEU A 121 -0.18 -1.66 13.61
N LEU A 122 -0.50 -1.56 12.31
CA LEU A 122 -0.81 -2.72 11.49
C LEU A 122 0.37 -3.11 10.61
N SER A 123 0.56 -4.43 10.47
CA SER A 123 1.47 -5.00 9.48
C SER A 123 0.97 -6.36 8.99
N ASP A 124 1.73 -6.94 8.05
CA ASP A 124 1.48 -8.27 7.50
C ASP A 124 2.51 -9.28 8.02
N ALA A 125 2.16 -10.56 7.99
CA ALA A 125 2.97 -11.64 8.56
C ALA A 125 4.29 -11.92 7.79
N ASP A 126 4.38 -11.49 6.53
CA ASP A 126 5.54 -11.61 5.66
C ASP A 126 6.43 -10.36 5.67
N CYS A 127 6.22 -9.47 6.63
CA CYS A 127 6.91 -8.18 6.75
C CYS A 127 8.07 -8.24 7.75
N LEU A 128 9.12 -7.47 7.43
CA LEU A 128 10.29 -7.26 8.27
C LEU A 128 10.49 -5.77 8.54
N PHE A 129 10.94 -5.44 9.75
CA PHE A 129 11.03 -4.08 10.27
C PHE A 129 12.46 -3.72 10.67
N ASP A 130 12.81 -2.44 10.53
CA ASP A 130 13.95 -1.83 11.23
C ASP A 130 13.72 -1.84 12.75
N SER A 131 14.77 -1.92 13.56
CA SER A 131 14.66 -1.92 15.03
C SER A 131 14.03 -0.67 15.62
N TYR A 132 13.99 0.44 14.89
CA TYR A 132 13.35 1.70 15.29
C TYR A 132 12.00 1.94 14.59
N TRP A 133 11.43 0.92 13.95
CA TRP A 133 10.17 1.06 13.19
C TRP A 133 9.02 1.58 14.04
N ILE A 134 8.72 0.91 15.18
CA ILE A 134 7.65 1.34 16.08
C ILE A 134 7.86 2.79 16.52
N ARG A 135 9.04 3.07 17.07
CA ARG A 135 9.40 4.41 17.57
C ARG A 135 9.28 5.48 16.48
N THR A 136 9.61 5.14 15.25
CA THR A 136 9.53 6.08 14.13
C THR A 136 8.09 6.32 13.72
N MET A 137 7.29 5.27 13.58
CA MET A 137 5.88 5.39 13.18
C MET A 137 5.05 6.18 14.18
N VAL A 138 5.21 5.87 15.50
CA VAL A 138 4.43 6.55 16.54
C VAL A 138 4.86 7.99 16.78
N GLY A 139 6.10 8.33 16.47
CA GLY A 139 6.63 9.68 16.64
C GLY A 139 5.88 10.77 15.86
N TYR A 140 5.10 10.41 14.85
CA TYR A 140 4.26 11.36 14.09
C TYR A 140 3.00 11.77 14.87
N PHE A 141 2.51 10.96 15.81
CA PHE A 141 1.31 11.25 16.61
C PHE A 141 1.53 12.26 17.72
N ARG A 142 2.77 12.74 17.94
CA ARG A 142 3.01 13.88 18.82
C ARG A 142 2.26 15.15 18.38
N ASN A 143 2.01 15.30 17.10
CA ASN A 143 1.05 16.26 16.61
C ASN A 143 -0.36 15.66 16.74
N ASP A 144 -1.16 16.20 17.67
CA ASP A 144 -2.52 15.71 17.97
C ASP A 144 -3.48 15.78 16.78
N SER A 145 -3.16 16.61 15.79
CA SER A 145 -3.94 16.64 14.53
C SER A 145 -3.74 15.39 13.68
N VAL A 146 -2.66 14.62 13.89
CA VAL A 146 -2.39 13.39 13.15
C VAL A 146 -3.27 12.27 13.70
N LYS A 147 -4.07 11.66 12.83
CA LYS A 147 -4.98 10.56 13.15
C LYS A 147 -4.57 9.24 12.51
N LEU A 148 -3.90 9.32 11.35
CA LEU A 148 -3.40 8.15 10.63
C LEU A 148 -2.01 8.44 10.03
N VAL A 149 -1.13 7.45 10.13
CA VAL A 149 0.21 7.44 9.55
C VAL A 149 0.29 6.26 8.58
N SER A 150 0.57 6.54 7.31
CA SER A 150 0.93 5.52 6.31
C SER A 150 2.45 5.43 6.20
N GLY A 151 3.01 4.24 6.25
CA GLY A 151 4.45 4.01 6.17
C GLY A 151 4.91 3.48 4.81
N PRO A 152 6.20 3.65 4.50
CA PRO A 152 6.81 3.11 3.29
C PRO A 152 6.93 1.59 3.35
N VAL A 153 6.62 0.93 2.23
CA VAL A 153 6.80 -0.51 2.05
C VAL A 153 7.63 -0.75 0.80
N VAL A 154 8.56 -1.69 0.86
CA VAL A 154 9.40 -2.09 -0.28
C VAL A 154 9.44 -3.60 -0.41
N ILE A 155 9.50 -4.08 -1.65
CA ILE A 155 9.70 -5.51 -1.92
C ILE A 155 11.18 -5.85 -1.73
N LYS A 156 11.46 -6.94 -1.00
CA LYS A 156 12.81 -7.47 -0.82
C LYS A 156 13.48 -7.70 -2.17
N GLU A 157 14.69 -7.21 -2.32
CA GLU A 157 15.42 -7.33 -3.57
C GLU A 157 15.66 -8.78 -3.95
N LYS A 158 15.30 -9.12 -5.17
CA LYS A 158 15.63 -10.39 -5.84
C LYS A 158 16.16 -10.12 -7.23
N LYS A 159 17.04 -10.99 -7.70
CA LYS A 159 17.57 -10.96 -9.08
C LYS A 159 16.47 -11.39 -10.06
N GLY A 160 16.48 -10.81 -11.25
CA GLY A 160 15.57 -11.14 -12.36
C GLY A 160 14.82 -9.93 -12.92
N PHE A 161 14.45 -10.01 -14.18
CA PHE A 161 13.72 -8.95 -14.87
C PHE A 161 12.34 -8.72 -14.26
N PHE A 162 11.58 -9.81 -14.07
CA PHE A 162 10.24 -9.77 -13.50
C PHE A 162 10.23 -9.13 -12.09
N GLN A 163 11.20 -9.49 -11.24
CA GLN A 163 11.32 -8.95 -9.89
C GLN A 163 11.67 -7.45 -9.89
N LYS A 164 12.48 -6.99 -10.85
CA LYS A 164 12.77 -5.55 -11.01
C LYS A 164 11.53 -4.76 -11.43
N ILE A 165 10.77 -5.27 -12.40
CA ILE A 165 9.52 -4.63 -12.85
C ILE A 165 8.49 -4.61 -11.73
N GLN A 166 8.33 -5.72 -10.98
CA GLN A 166 7.45 -5.79 -9.81
C GLN A 166 7.85 -4.76 -8.73
N SER A 167 9.16 -4.65 -8.44
CA SER A 167 9.64 -3.66 -7.45
C SER A 167 9.42 -2.23 -7.91
N LEU A 168 9.64 -1.94 -9.19
CA LEU A 168 9.42 -0.61 -9.76
C LEU A 168 7.93 -0.22 -9.71
N GLU A 169 7.07 -1.12 -10.14
CA GLU A 169 5.60 -0.93 -10.08
C GLU A 169 5.14 -0.71 -8.64
N PHE A 170 5.62 -1.51 -7.69
CA PHE A 170 5.24 -1.40 -6.30
C PHE A 170 5.70 -0.06 -5.67
N ILE A 171 6.96 0.35 -5.93
CA ILE A 171 7.47 1.64 -5.48
C ILE A 171 6.66 2.79 -6.10
N SER A 172 6.21 2.67 -7.36
CA SER A 172 5.37 3.70 -7.98
C SER A 172 4.03 3.88 -7.28
N LEU A 173 3.40 2.78 -6.82
CA LEU A 173 2.18 2.83 -6.02
C LEU A 173 2.42 3.50 -4.66
N ILE A 174 3.48 3.08 -3.93
CA ILE A 174 3.83 3.68 -2.64
C ILE A 174 4.14 5.18 -2.78
N ALA A 175 4.91 5.56 -3.80
CA ALA A 175 5.23 6.96 -4.08
C ALA A 175 3.97 7.79 -4.40
N SER A 176 3.04 7.22 -5.18
CA SER A 176 1.78 7.88 -5.51
C SER A 176 0.90 8.10 -4.28
N GLY A 177 0.76 7.09 -3.41
CA GLY A 177 0.06 7.22 -2.13
C GLY A 177 0.72 8.28 -1.23
N ALA A 178 2.04 8.25 -1.10
CA ALA A 178 2.80 9.23 -0.32
C ALA A 178 2.67 10.65 -0.87
N GLY A 179 2.77 10.82 -2.19
CA GLY A 179 2.61 12.11 -2.87
C GLY A 179 1.21 12.68 -2.70
N ALA A 180 0.19 11.83 -2.81
CA ALA A 180 -1.20 12.20 -2.56
C ALA A 180 -1.43 12.65 -1.12
N ILE A 181 -0.95 11.88 -0.13
CA ILE A 181 -1.00 12.23 1.30
C ILE A 181 -0.31 13.58 1.54
N GLY A 182 0.92 13.77 1.03
CA GLY A 182 1.65 15.03 1.17
C GLY A 182 0.97 16.22 0.50
N SER A 183 0.10 15.97 -0.49
CA SER A 183 -0.75 16.99 -1.12
C SER A 183 -2.07 17.24 -0.38
N ASN A 184 -2.26 16.65 0.80
CA ASN A 184 -3.51 16.64 1.58
C ASN A 184 -4.70 16.03 0.81
N ASP A 185 -4.43 15.10 -0.06
CA ASP A 185 -5.42 14.43 -0.89
C ASP A 185 -5.17 12.90 -0.91
N ALA A 186 -5.14 12.30 0.27
CA ALA A 186 -4.88 10.88 0.44
C ALA A 186 -5.85 10.02 -0.39
N ILE A 187 -5.30 9.14 -1.23
CA ILE A 187 -6.07 8.24 -2.11
C ILE A 187 -5.78 6.77 -1.85
N PHE A 188 -4.59 6.47 -1.28
CA PHE A 188 -4.09 5.11 -1.13
C PHE A 188 -3.12 5.04 0.04
N CYS A 189 -3.13 3.92 0.76
CA CYS A 189 -2.13 3.51 1.74
C CYS A 189 -1.90 1.99 1.64
N ASN A 190 -0.98 1.47 2.43
CA ASN A 190 -0.69 0.04 2.47
C ASN A 190 -0.86 -0.50 3.89
N GLY A 191 -1.77 -1.44 4.07
CA GLY A 191 -2.06 -2.08 5.35
C GLY A 191 -0.92 -2.92 5.93
N ALA A 192 0.17 -3.13 5.17
CA ALA A 192 1.40 -3.73 5.66
C ALA A 192 2.26 -2.77 6.50
N ASN A 193 1.96 -1.45 6.45
CA ASN A 193 2.67 -0.44 7.24
C ASN A 193 1.78 0.77 7.49
N MET A 194 0.91 0.66 8.47
CA MET A 194 -0.05 1.71 8.82
C MET A 194 -0.18 1.84 10.34
N ALA A 195 -0.33 3.06 10.83
CA ALA A 195 -0.64 3.33 12.23
C ALA A 195 -1.80 4.32 12.35
N TYR A 196 -2.59 4.21 13.41
CA TYR A 196 -3.70 5.14 13.68
C TYR A 196 -4.03 5.17 15.18
N LYS A 197 -4.70 6.23 15.61
CA LYS A 197 -5.22 6.34 16.97
C LYS A 197 -6.37 5.34 17.16
N LYS A 198 -6.35 4.60 18.26
CA LYS A 198 -7.38 3.58 18.58
C LYS A 198 -8.76 4.22 18.73
N ASP A 199 -8.86 5.35 19.42
CA ASP A 199 -10.11 6.09 19.62
C ASP A 199 -10.75 6.48 18.27
N VAL A 200 -9.95 7.00 17.34
CA VAL A 200 -10.41 7.35 15.98
C VAL A 200 -10.94 6.11 15.25
N PHE A 201 -10.24 4.98 15.35
CA PHE A 201 -10.72 3.75 14.73
C PHE A 201 -12.06 3.30 15.28
N LEU A 202 -12.24 3.33 16.62
CA LEU A 202 -13.48 2.92 17.27
C LEU A 202 -14.65 3.88 16.95
N GLU A 203 -14.36 5.18 16.80
CA GLU A 203 -15.37 6.20 16.50
C GLU A 203 -15.92 6.10 15.07
N ILE A 204 -15.01 5.95 14.09
CA ILE A 204 -15.40 6.03 12.66
C ILE A 204 -15.66 4.69 12.01
N ASN A 205 -15.53 3.60 12.78
CA ASN A 205 -15.56 2.26 12.21
C ASN A 205 -16.98 1.73 12.08
N ASP A 206 -17.51 1.83 10.87
CA ASP A 206 -18.83 1.30 10.48
C ASP A 206 -18.66 -0.04 9.75
N TYR A 207 -18.23 -1.07 10.53
CA TYR A 207 -17.97 -2.40 9.95
C TYR A 207 -19.21 -3.15 9.50
N GLU A 208 -20.37 -2.84 10.04
CA GLU A 208 -21.61 -3.56 9.78
C GLU A 208 -22.09 -3.39 8.32
N HIS A 209 -21.70 -2.28 7.69
CA HIS A 209 -22.13 -1.94 6.34
C HIS A 209 -21.10 -2.19 5.23
N GLU A 210 -19.88 -2.63 5.57
CA GLU A 210 -18.86 -2.94 4.58
C GLU A 210 -18.84 -4.42 4.20
N THR A 211 -19.31 -4.73 3.01
CA THR A 211 -19.33 -6.10 2.45
C THR A 211 -17.99 -6.54 1.85
N SER A 212 -17.04 -5.63 1.66
CA SER A 212 -15.76 -5.93 1.03
C SER A 212 -14.86 -6.82 1.89
N VAL A 213 -14.36 -7.89 1.29
CA VAL A 213 -13.50 -8.90 1.93
C VAL A 213 -12.07 -8.40 2.18
N SER A 214 -11.67 -7.29 1.54
CA SER A 214 -10.32 -6.73 1.66
C SER A 214 -10.35 -5.24 1.33
N GLY A 215 -9.27 -4.47 1.66
CA GLY A 215 -9.22 -3.02 1.47
C GLY A 215 -9.52 -2.23 2.73
N ASP A 216 -9.55 -2.92 3.84
CA ASP A 216 -9.65 -2.37 5.18
C ASP A 216 -8.77 -1.12 5.38
N ASP A 217 -7.56 -1.14 4.82
CA ASP A 217 -6.59 -0.05 4.83
C ASP A 217 -7.09 1.21 4.08
N VAL A 218 -7.49 1.06 2.82
CA VAL A 218 -7.93 2.19 1.98
C VAL A 218 -9.28 2.72 2.42
N PHE A 219 -10.21 1.86 2.84
CA PHE A 219 -11.51 2.28 3.36
C PHE A 219 -11.37 3.07 4.67
N LEU A 220 -10.50 2.61 5.58
CA LEU A 220 -10.19 3.36 6.80
C LEU A 220 -9.55 4.71 6.46
N LEU A 221 -8.56 4.74 5.53
CA LEU A 221 -7.93 5.97 5.05
C LEU A 221 -8.98 6.99 4.57
N HIS A 222 -9.92 6.55 3.72
CA HIS A 222 -10.96 7.43 3.16
C HIS A 222 -11.92 7.94 4.25
N ARG A 223 -12.25 7.13 5.25
CA ARG A 223 -13.06 7.59 6.40
C ARG A 223 -12.32 8.62 7.23
N VAL A 224 -11.05 8.34 7.59
CA VAL A 224 -10.21 9.32 8.31
C VAL A 224 -10.05 10.61 7.50
N LYS A 225 -9.84 10.52 6.18
CA LYS A 225 -9.77 11.70 5.30
C LYS A 225 -11.04 12.56 5.37
N ARG A 226 -12.21 11.91 5.40
CA ARG A 226 -13.52 12.58 5.41
C ARG A 226 -13.83 13.22 6.76
N GLU A 227 -13.63 12.47 7.86
CA GLU A 227 -13.99 12.93 9.21
C GLU A 227 -12.91 13.86 9.81
N TYR A 228 -11.65 13.65 9.47
CA TYR A 228 -10.50 14.41 9.97
C TYR A 228 -9.64 14.93 8.81
N PRO A 229 -10.07 15.98 8.10
CA PRO A 229 -9.31 16.52 6.97
C PRO A 229 -7.89 16.93 7.37
N LYS A 230 -6.91 16.61 6.51
CA LYS A 230 -5.47 16.92 6.70
C LYS A 230 -4.78 16.22 7.89
N SER A 231 -5.41 15.19 8.46
CA SER A 231 -4.89 14.44 9.61
C SER A 231 -4.07 13.20 9.25
N ILE A 232 -3.87 12.95 7.96
CA ILE A 232 -3.15 11.78 7.45
C ILE A 232 -1.73 12.22 7.03
N VAL A 233 -0.72 11.47 7.48
CA VAL A 233 0.68 11.75 7.13
C VAL A 233 1.36 10.50 6.56
N PHE A 234 2.40 10.72 5.75
CA PHE A 234 3.27 9.64 5.28
C PHE A 234 4.59 9.68 6.05
N ALA A 235 4.96 8.54 6.63
CA ALA A 235 6.18 8.40 7.44
C ALA A 235 7.42 8.26 6.55
N LYS A 236 7.83 9.35 5.89
CA LYS A 236 9.00 9.37 5.00
C LYS A 236 10.31 9.34 5.80
N HIS A 237 10.60 8.18 6.39
CA HIS A 237 11.82 7.95 7.17
C HIS A 237 12.37 6.55 6.88
N LYS A 238 13.70 6.40 6.82
CA LYS A 238 14.35 5.11 6.53
C LYS A 238 13.97 4.01 7.51
N SER A 239 14.00 4.29 8.81
CA SER A 239 13.61 3.33 9.84
C SER A 239 12.10 3.03 9.87
N ALA A 240 11.27 3.72 9.08
CA ALA A 240 9.87 3.36 8.90
C ALA A 240 9.66 2.38 7.74
N ILE A 241 10.69 2.07 6.96
CA ILE A 241 10.56 1.16 5.81
C ILE A 241 10.27 -0.26 6.30
N VAL A 242 9.18 -0.80 5.80
CA VAL A 242 8.81 -2.21 5.95
C VAL A 242 9.17 -2.96 4.68
N THR A 243 9.82 -4.12 4.83
CA THR A 243 10.21 -4.98 3.71
C THR A 243 9.29 -6.19 3.64
N THR A 244 8.66 -6.43 2.49
CA THR A 244 7.82 -7.60 2.22
C THR A 244 8.44 -8.49 1.13
N ASN A 245 7.94 -9.72 0.99
CA ASN A 245 8.43 -10.66 0.01
C ASN A 245 7.95 -10.35 -1.41
N SER A 246 8.79 -10.69 -2.41
CA SER A 246 8.37 -10.64 -3.83
C SER A 246 7.49 -11.83 -4.17
N ILE A 247 6.60 -11.65 -5.16
CA ILE A 247 5.83 -12.74 -5.76
C ILE A 247 6.67 -13.41 -6.85
N ASP A 248 6.74 -14.74 -6.82
CA ASP A 248 7.63 -15.50 -7.71
C ASP A 248 6.97 -15.87 -9.05
N SER A 249 5.64 -15.88 -9.15
CA SER A 249 4.93 -16.25 -10.38
C SER A 249 4.09 -15.12 -10.95
N LEU A 250 4.07 -15.01 -12.28
CA LEU A 250 3.21 -14.05 -13.00
C LEU A 250 1.72 -14.27 -12.68
N LYS A 251 1.28 -15.53 -12.54
CA LYS A 251 -0.10 -15.87 -12.19
C LYS A 251 -0.49 -15.28 -10.84
N SER A 252 0.33 -15.49 -9.81
CA SER A 252 0.09 -14.96 -8.46
C SER A 252 0.16 -13.45 -8.44
N PHE A 253 1.08 -12.84 -9.20
CA PHE A 253 1.19 -11.40 -9.35
C PHE A 253 -0.09 -10.80 -9.96
N LEU A 254 -0.57 -11.33 -11.08
CA LEU A 254 -1.80 -10.87 -11.72
C LEU A 254 -3.01 -11.04 -10.79
N ASN A 255 -3.10 -12.19 -10.09
CA ASN A 255 -4.16 -12.44 -9.12
C ASN A 255 -4.16 -11.42 -7.97
N GLN A 256 -2.99 -11.05 -7.45
CA GLN A 256 -2.87 -10.00 -6.43
C GLN A 256 -3.33 -8.62 -6.98
N ARG A 257 -2.93 -8.25 -8.20
CA ARG A 257 -3.31 -6.96 -8.80
C ARG A 257 -4.80 -6.91 -9.13
N ILE A 258 -5.38 -8.00 -9.64
CA ILE A 258 -6.83 -8.13 -9.84
C ILE A 258 -7.56 -7.92 -8.51
N ARG A 259 -7.11 -8.55 -7.43
CA ARG A 259 -7.66 -8.39 -6.08
C ARG A 259 -7.61 -6.94 -5.60
N TRP A 260 -6.50 -6.24 -5.83
CA TRP A 260 -6.38 -4.83 -5.43
C TRP A 260 -7.28 -3.91 -6.25
N THR A 261 -7.33 -4.13 -7.57
CA THR A 261 -8.11 -3.30 -8.48
C THR A 261 -9.62 -3.56 -8.37
N SER A 262 -10.05 -4.79 -8.08
CA SER A 262 -11.49 -5.12 -7.96
C SER A 262 -12.22 -4.30 -6.89
N LYS A 263 -11.50 -3.83 -5.85
CA LYS A 263 -12.06 -2.98 -4.79
C LYS A 263 -12.32 -1.55 -5.24
N SER A 264 -11.66 -1.08 -6.29
CA SER A 264 -11.79 0.30 -6.74
C SER A 264 -13.22 0.68 -7.15
N SER A 265 -14.05 -0.31 -7.50
CA SER A 265 -15.48 -0.10 -7.79
C SER A 265 -16.32 0.28 -6.55
N GLU A 266 -15.81 0.01 -5.35
CA GLU A 266 -16.50 0.31 -4.08
C GLU A 266 -16.04 1.65 -3.47
N TYR A 267 -15.00 2.28 -4.04
CA TYR A 267 -14.50 3.56 -3.53
C TYR A 267 -15.49 4.69 -3.78
N LYS A 268 -15.73 5.49 -2.73
CA LYS A 268 -16.60 6.67 -2.77
C LYS A 268 -15.84 7.99 -2.73
N ASP A 269 -14.52 7.94 -2.48
CA ASP A 269 -13.67 9.13 -2.47
C ASP A 269 -13.48 9.68 -3.89
N THR A 270 -13.92 10.91 -4.11
CA THR A 270 -13.94 11.54 -5.44
C THR A 270 -12.55 11.72 -6.03
N SER A 271 -11.55 12.01 -5.21
CA SER A 271 -10.16 12.18 -5.65
C SER A 271 -9.56 10.86 -6.10
N THR A 272 -9.86 9.77 -5.39
CA THR A 272 -9.43 8.41 -5.75
C THR A 272 -10.06 7.99 -7.06
N ILE A 273 -11.38 8.21 -7.22
CA ILE A 273 -12.12 7.92 -8.47
C ILE A 273 -11.55 8.74 -9.63
N TYR A 274 -11.40 10.05 -9.44
CA TYR A 274 -10.83 10.95 -10.46
C TYR A 274 -9.43 10.49 -10.90
N THR A 275 -8.55 10.20 -9.94
CA THR A 275 -7.17 9.76 -10.24
C THR A 275 -7.15 8.42 -10.97
N SER A 276 -8.01 7.48 -10.58
CA SER A 276 -8.12 6.17 -11.24
C SER A 276 -8.55 6.31 -12.70
N PHE A 277 -9.56 7.13 -12.98
CA PHE A 277 -9.99 7.42 -14.35
C PHE A 277 -8.94 8.17 -15.14
N LEU A 278 -8.27 9.14 -14.53
CA LEU A 278 -7.20 9.90 -15.19
C LEU A 278 -6.05 8.97 -15.62
N VAL A 279 -5.60 8.08 -14.74
CA VAL A 279 -4.57 7.07 -15.07
C VAL A 279 -5.06 6.13 -16.17
N MET A 280 -6.30 5.64 -16.07
CA MET A 280 -6.89 4.77 -17.10
C MET A 280 -6.93 5.46 -18.47
N PHE A 281 -7.47 6.68 -18.56
CA PHE A 281 -7.59 7.40 -19.82
C PHE A 281 -6.24 7.84 -20.40
N THR A 282 -5.26 8.16 -19.55
CA THR A 282 -3.90 8.46 -20.00
C THR A 282 -3.26 7.25 -20.69
N ASN A 283 -3.36 6.07 -20.07
CA ASN A 283 -2.80 4.84 -20.64
C ASN A 283 -3.59 4.39 -21.88
N LEU A 284 -4.92 4.53 -21.88
CA LEU A 284 -5.76 4.27 -23.05
C LEU A 284 -5.44 5.21 -24.21
N SER A 285 -5.16 6.49 -23.93
CA SER A 285 -4.74 7.47 -24.94
C SER A 285 -3.43 7.07 -25.61
N LEU A 286 -2.45 6.64 -24.84
CA LEU A 286 -1.17 6.17 -25.39
C LEU A 286 -1.35 4.93 -26.26
N LEU A 287 -2.17 3.96 -25.83
CA LEU A 287 -2.50 2.77 -26.64
C LEU A 287 -3.26 3.14 -27.92
N THR A 288 -4.21 4.08 -27.83
CA THR A 288 -4.93 4.57 -29.00
C THR A 288 -3.98 5.19 -30.03
N LEU A 289 -3.05 6.02 -29.60
CA LEU A 289 -2.02 6.59 -30.47
C LEU A 289 -1.12 5.51 -31.07
N PHE A 290 -0.71 4.54 -30.27
CA PHE A 290 0.10 3.40 -30.71
C PHE A 290 -0.60 2.59 -31.81
N PHE A 291 -1.85 2.19 -31.60
CA PHE A 291 -2.60 1.43 -32.59
C PHE A 291 -2.93 2.27 -33.83
N THR A 292 -3.25 3.56 -33.67
CA THR A 292 -3.49 4.45 -34.83
C THR A 292 -2.25 4.61 -35.69
N LEU A 293 -1.06 4.65 -35.05
CA LEU A 293 0.22 4.72 -35.77
C LEU A 293 0.43 3.52 -36.70
N LEU A 294 -0.06 2.31 -36.36
CA LEU A 294 0.05 1.13 -37.22
C LEU A 294 -0.69 1.28 -38.56
N PHE A 295 -1.68 2.16 -38.62
CA PHE A 295 -2.50 2.40 -39.83
C PHE A 295 -2.19 3.74 -40.51
N ASN A 296 -1.59 4.70 -39.78
CA ASN A 296 -1.32 6.03 -40.31
C ASN A 296 -0.07 6.67 -39.68
N ASN A 297 1.00 6.72 -40.43
CA ASN A 297 2.30 7.25 -39.97
C ASN A 297 2.26 8.72 -39.53
N ASN A 298 1.24 9.51 -39.92
CA ASN A 298 1.10 10.89 -39.47
C ASN A 298 0.92 11.01 -37.92
N TYR A 299 0.59 9.92 -37.27
CA TYR A 299 0.45 9.89 -35.81
C TYR A 299 1.76 9.66 -35.05
N ILE A 300 2.88 9.40 -35.74
CA ILE A 300 4.19 9.15 -35.09
C ILE A 300 4.62 10.33 -34.21
N PHE A 301 4.42 11.55 -34.71
CA PHE A 301 4.75 12.76 -33.94
C PHE A 301 3.94 12.82 -32.63
N TYR A 302 2.64 12.61 -32.67
CA TYR A 302 1.77 12.67 -31.50
C TYR A 302 2.06 11.55 -30.52
N PHE A 303 2.29 10.32 -31.01
CA PHE A 303 2.67 9.18 -30.16
C PHE A 303 4.00 9.45 -29.45
N THR A 304 5.02 9.85 -30.19
CA THR A 304 6.36 10.12 -29.65
C THR A 304 6.31 11.26 -28.62
N LEU A 305 5.64 12.36 -28.95
CA LEU A 305 5.50 13.50 -28.05
C LEU A 305 4.77 13.11 -26.74
N PHE A 306 3.64 12.41 -26.86
CA PHE A 306 2.88 11.95 -25.68
C PHE A 306 3.72 11.02 -24.82
N TYR A 307 4.37 10.03 -25.44
CA TYR A 307 5.23 9.07 -24.76
C TYR A 307 6.38 9.74 -24.02
N LEU A 308 7.09 10.65 -24.68
CA LEU A 308 8.24 11.34 -24.08
C LEU A 308 7.82 12.25 -22.92
N ILE A 309 6.70 12.98 -23.05
CA ILE A 309 6.19 13.83 -21.96
C ILE A 309 5.78 12.95 -20.77
N LYS A 310 5.02 11.86 -21.02
CA LYS A 310 4.62 10.92 -19.97
C LYS A 310 5.85 10.29 -19.28
N PHE A 311 6.78 9.76 -20.07
CA PHE A 311 8.03 9.21 -19.53
C PHE A 311 8.79 10.23 -18.68
N LEU A 312 8.95 11.44 -19.17
CA LEU A 312 9.71 12.48 -18.46
C LEU A 312 9.07 12.82 -17.11
N ILE A 313 7.76 13.02 -17.09
CA ILE A 313 7.07 13.38 -15.83
C ILE A 313 7.10 12.24 -14.82
N ASP A 314 6.92 10.99 -15.26
CA ASP A 314 6.98 9.80 -14.41
C ASP A 314 8.41 9.54 -13.91
N TYR A 315 9.41 9.73 -14.74
CA TYR A 315 10.82 9.67 -14.34
C TYR A 315 11.15 10.72 -13.27
N LEU A 316 10.73 11.96 -13.48
CA LEU A 316 10.93 13.04 -12.52
C LEU A 316 10.22 12.77 -11.19
N PHE A 317 9.08 12.13 -11.21
CA PHE A 317 8.33 11.77 -10.01
C PHE A 317 8.94 10.57 -9.28
N LEU A 318 9.26 9.50 -10.00
CA LEU A 318 9.71 8.23 -9.41
C LEU A 318 11.19 8.28 -8.98
N SER A 319 12.04 9.08 -9.64
CA SER A 319 13.47 9.13 -9.34
C SER A 319 13.77 9.43 -7.86
N PRO A 320 13.17 10.45 -7.21
CA PRO A 320 13.38 10.70 -5.77
C PRO A 320 12.84 9.58 -4.86
N ALA A 321 11.79 8.89 -5.28
CA ALA A 321 11.28 7.74 -4.53
C ALA A 321 12.24 6.56 -4.60
N LEU A 322 12.80 6.27 -5.78
CA LEU A 322 13.83 5.25 -5.96
C LEU A 322 15.10 5.57 -5.17
N ASP A 323 15.48 6.85 -5.08
CA ASP A 323 16.60 7.29 -4.22
C ASP A 323 16.29 7.06 -2.73
N PHE A 324 15.07 7.36 -2.30
CA PHE A 324 14.64 7.10 -0.93
C PHE A 324 14.67 5.61 -0.59
N PHE A 325 14.28 4.73 -1.49
CA PHE A 325 14.32 3.27 -1.28
C PHE A 325 15.68 2.63 -1.62
N GLU A 326 16.71 3.42 -1.98
CA GLU A 326 18.04 2.94 -2.39
C GLU A 326 18.01 1.99 -3.59
N ARG A 327 17.02 2.20 -4.47
CA ARG A 327 16.81 1.39 -5.67
C ARG A 327 17.20 2.16 -6.94
N HIS A 328 18.41 2.75 -6.94
CA HIS A 328 18.98 3.46 -8.09
C HIS A 328 19.08 2.59 -9.34
N ASP A 329 19.27 1.27 -9.15
CA ASP A 329 19.33 0.26 -10.21
C ASP A 329 18.06 0.23 -11.07
N LEU A 330 16.91 0.64 -10.52
CA LEU A 330 15.62 0.63 -11.20
C LEU A 330 15.38 1.85 -12.09
N LYS A 331 16.12 2.96 -11.94
CA LYS A 331 15.90 4.18 -12.73
C LYS A 331 15.95 3.95 -14.25
N LYS A 332 16.92 3.15 -14.72
CA LYS A 332 17.05 2.80 -16.13
C LYS A 332 15.90 1.94 -16.65
N TRP A 333 15.18 1.26 -15.76
CA TRP A 333 14.06 0.41 -16.14
C TRP A 333 12.74 1.18 -16.29
N ILE A 334 12.67 2.43 -15.86
CA ILE A 334 11.47 3.27 -16.02
C ILE A 334 11.11 3.38 -17.50
N PHE A 335 12.10 3.64 -18.38
CA PHE A 335 11.86 3.76 -19.82
C PHE A 335 11.26 2.47 -20.41
N VAL A 336 11.84 1.32 -20.06
CA VAL A 336 11.35 0.02 -20.54
C VAL A 336 9.97 -0.29 -19.95
N PHE A 337 9.76 0.03 -18.68
CA PHE A 337 8.50 -0.18 -18.00
C PHE A 337 7.36 0.61 -18.64
N GLU A 338 7.59 1.87 -18.97
CA GLU A 338 6.60 2.74 -19.63
C GLU A 338 6.06 2.18 -20.94
N LEU A 339 6.89 1.47 -21.73
CA LEU A 339 6.45 0.83 -22.98
C LEU A 339 5.35 -0.22 -22.75
N PHE A 340 5.45 -0.97 -21.66
CA PHE A 340 4.54 -2.07 -21.36
C PHE A 340 3.46 -1.68 -20.33
N TYR A 341 3.67 -0.59 -19.59
CA TYR A 341 2.80 -0.20 -18.48
C TYR A 341 1.37 0.09 -18.93
N SER A 342 1.19 0.74 -20.07
CA SER A 342 -0.13 1.04 -20.60
C SER A 342 -0.92 -0.23 -20.95
N PHE A 343 -0.27 -1.23 -21.56
CA PHE A 343 -0.89 -2.53 -21.80
C PHE A 343 -1.24 -3.24 -20.48
N TYR A 344 -0.31 -3.22 -19.54
CA TYR A 344 -0.49 -3.83 -18.22
C TYR A 344 -1.67 -3.22 -17.47
N VAL A 345 -1.77 -1.89 -17.37
CA VAL A 345 -2.84 -1.20 -16.66
C VAL A 345 -4.21 -1.56 -17.26
N ILE A 346 -4.36 -1.45 -18.58
CA ILE A 346 -5.63 -1.77 -19.24
C ILE A 346 -5.98 -3.26 -19.08
N LEU A 347 -5.00 -4.15 -19.19
CA LEU A 347 -5.19 -5.58 -18.95
C LEU A 347 -5.70 -5.85 -17.53
N ILE A 348 -5.08 -5.27 -16.49
CA ILE A 348 -5.50 -5.46 -15.10
C ILE A 348 -6.91 -4.92 -14.88
N ILE A 349 -7.24 -3.76 -15.43
CA ILE A 349 -8.60 -3.20 -15.36
C ILE A 349 -9.60 -4.20 -15.97
N ILE A 350 -9.38 -4.68 -17.19
CA ILE A 350 -10.28 -5.65 -17.86
C ILE A 350 -10.40 -6.93 -17.02
N LEU A 351 -9.28 -7.48 -16.56
CA LEU A 351 -9.29 -8.70 -15.76
C LEU A 351 -9.97 -8.52 -14.41
N SER A 352 -9.89 -7.35 -13.80
CA SER A 352 -10.56 -7.04 -12.54
C SER A 352 -12.08 -7.04 -12.66
N PHE A 353 -12.63 -6.77 -13.85
CA PHE A 353 -14.08 -6.86 -14.12
C PHE A 353 -14.55 -8.26 -14.53
N THR A 354 -13.67 -9.08 -15.10
CA THR A 354 -14.06 -10.35 -15.74
C THR A 354 -13.67 -11.58 -14.94
N ARG A 355 -12.70 -11.48 -14.00
CA ARG A 355 -12.20 -12.63 -13.25
C ARG A 355 -12.50 -12.54 -11.77
N LYS A 356 -12.74 -13.72 -11.15
CA LYS A 356 -12.71 -13.92 -9.71
C LYS A 356 -11.25 -14.00 -9.26
N PHE A 357 -10.98 -13.67 -8.00
CA PHE A 357 -9.64 -13.84 -7.45
C PHE A 357 -9.63 -14.86 -6.30
N GLU A 358 -8.50 -15.52 -6.14
CA GLU A 358 -8.23 -16.41 -5.02
C GLU A 358 -7.28 -15.71 -4.03
N TRP A 359 -7.58 -15.81 -2.73
CA TRP A 359 -6.73 -15.30 -1.69
C TRP A 359 -6.66 -16.27 -0.51
N LYS A 360 -5.43 -16.70 -0.17
CA LYS A 360 -5.16 -17.63 0.95
C LYS A 360 -6.04 -18.90 0.89
N GLY A 361 -6.20 -19.48 -0.31
CA GLY A 361 -6.99 -20.68 -0.55
C GLY A 361 -8.51 -20.50 -0.55
N ARG A 362 -9.00 -19.24 -0.48
CA ARG A 362 -10.42 -18.90 -0.57
C ARG A 362 -10.71 -18.18 -1.90
N ILE A 363 -11.75 -18.65 -2.62
CA ILE A 363 -12.23 -17.98 -3.83
C ILE A 363 -13.25 -16.93 -3.42
N HIS A 364 -13.03 -15.70 -3.84
CA HIS A 364 -13.93 -14.58 -3.57
C HIS A 364 -14.69 -14.21 -4.84
N ASN A 365 -16.03 -14.18 -4.71
CA ASN A 365 -16.91 -13.58 -5.69
C ASN A 365 -16.87 -12.06 -5.52
N LYS A 366 -17.12 -11.33 -6.59
CA LYS A 366 -17.39 -9.90 -6.53
C LYS A 366 -18.63 -9.62 -5.73
#